data_d592fde0125badd1efed84a08599ca67
#
_entry.id   d592fde0125badd1efed84a08599ca67
#
_cell.length_a   1.000
_cell.length_b   1.000
_cell.length_c   1.000
_cell.angle_alpha   90.00
_cell.angle_beta   90.00
_cell.angle_gamma   90.00
#
_symmetry.space_group_name_H-M   'P 1'
#
loop_
_entity.id
_entity.type
_entity.pdbx_description
1 polymer ?
#
loop_
_entity_poly.entity_id
_entity_poly.type
_entity_poly.pdbx_seq_one_letter_code
_entity_poly.pdbx_strand_id
1 'polypeptide(L)'
;MSASRLKGKPLLKINNLPIICHVVKKAKETNIGEVIVATEDKEIVAAVKKNGGKAILTGNHNTGTDRIFEAFQKLKIKDVDYVLNLQGDEPMIDPKDIINLNNLMIKNNSEIGTLASVIKENTILNNENVVKVITKEKLEKNNFTKA
;
A
#
# COMPACT_ATOMS: atom_id res chain seq x y z
N MET A 1 1.70 -2.03 13.84
CA MET A 1 3.11 -2.19 14.25
C MET A 1 3.87 -0.97 13.77
N SER A 2 4.21 -0.04 14.64
CA SER A 2 5.11 1.05 14.29
C SER A 2 6.46 0.40 13.96
N ALA A 3 6.99 0.68 12.77
CA ALA A 3 8.32 0.21 12.37
C ALA A 3 9.38 0.83 13.29
N SER A 4 9.60 0.22 14.45
CA SER A 4 10.58 0.65 15.44
C SER A 4 12.04 0.50 14.93
N ARG A 5 12.25 -0.17 13.79
CA ARG A 5 13.56 -0.52 13.24
C ARG A 5 14.26 0.61 12.46
N LEU A 6 13.52 1.55 11.87
CA LEU A 6 14.11 2.70 11.15
C LEU A 6 13.11 3.86 11.15
N LYS A 7 13.19 4.71 12.20
CA LYS A 7 12.46 5.98 12.22
C LYS A 7 12.85 6.80 10.99
N GLY A 8 11.88 7.32 10.24
CA GLY A 8 12.12 8.13 9.04
C GLY A 8 12.43 7.35 7.76
N LYS A 9 12.31 6.01 7.71
CA LYS A 9 12.53 5.20 6.50
C LYS A 9 11.84 5.77 5.24
N PRO A 10 10.58 6.26 5.27
CA PRO A 10 9.95 6.85 4.10
C PRO A 10 10.61 8.12 3.55
N LEU A 11 11.41 8.82 4.38
CA LEU A 11 12.13 10.03 4.01
C LEU A 11 13.55 9.77 3.51
N LEU A 12 14.06 8.54 3.66
CA LEU A 12 15.33 8.15 3.06
C LEU A 12 15.24 8.32 1.54
N LYS A 13 16.36 8.76 0.93
CA LYS A 13 16.36 9.10 -0.50
C LYS A 13 17.01 8.01 -1.35
N ILE A 14 16.38 7.71 -2.47
CA ILE A 14 16.95 6.97 -3.59
C ILE A 14 17.02 7.96 -4.76
N ASN A 15 18.20 8.17 -5.34
CA ASN A 15 18.41 9.15 -6.41
C ASN A 15 17.82 10.53 -6.08
N ASN A 16 18.13 11.06 -4.90
CA ASN A 16 17.67 12.36 -4.39
C ASN A 16 16.15 12.51 -4.15
N LEU A 17 15.36 11.46 -4.35
CA LEU A 17 13.92 11.46 -4.13
C LEU A 17 13.57 10.58 -2.91
N PRO A 18 12.76 11.04 -1.94
CA PRO A 18 12.31 10.22 -0.81
C PRO A 18 11.60 8.93 -1.25
N ILE A 19 11.80 7.84 -0.50
CA ILE A 19 11.18 6.53 -0.79
C ILE A 19 9.66 6.66 -0.96
N ILE A 20 8.99 7.39 -0.07
CA ILE A 20 7.54 7.62 -0.17
C ILE A 20 7.14 8.28 -1.50
N CYS A 21 7.97 9.17 -2.04
CA CYS A 21 7.69 9.83 -3.30
C CYS A 21 7.86 8.89 -4.51
N HIS A 22 8.75 7.87 -4.43
CA HIS A 22 8.81 6.80 -5.42
C HIS A 22 7.53 5.97 -5.40
N VAL A 23 7.04 5.60 -4.21
CA VAL A 23 5.76 4.87 -4.06
C VAL A 23 4.61 5.67 -4.64
N VAL A 24 4.52 6.98 -4.34
CA VAL A 24 3.49 7.87 -4.92
C VAL A 24 3.55 7.90 -6.45
N LYS A 25 4.75 7.95 -7.04
CA LYS A 25 4.91 7.90 -8.51
C LYS A 25 4.37 6.59 -9.07
N LYS A 26 4.78 5.45 -8.50
CA LYS A 26 4.29 4.12 -8.90
C LYS A 26 2.77 3.98 -8.79
N ALA A 27 2.20 4.47 -7.70
CA ALA A 27 0.75 4.48 -7.53
C ALA A 27 0.05 5.35 -8.59
N LYS A 28 0.59 6.52 -8.91
CA LYS A 28 0.04 7.41 -9.96
C LYS A 28 0.13 6.80 -11.36
N GLU A 29 1.17 6.01 -11.66
CA GLU A 29 1.33 5.31 -12.94
C GLU A 29 0.19 4.34 -13.23
N THR A 30 -0.53 3.86 -12.21
CA THR A 30 -1.68 2.96 -12.39
C THR A 30 -2.90 3.62 -13.02
N ASN A 31 -3.07 4.91 -12.80
CA ASN A 31 -4.20 5.72 -13.28
C ASN A 31 -5.60 5.15 -12.95
N ILE A 32 -5.72 4.40 -11.83
CA ILE A 32 -6.99 3.78 -11.39
C ILE A 32 -7.75 4.61 -10.37
N GLY A 33 -7.15 5.67 -9.82
CA GLY A 33 -7.79 6.49 -8.81
C GLY A 33 -6.88 7.57 -8.22
N GLU A 34 -7.39 8.29 -7.25
CA GLU A 34 -6.66 9.34 -6.56
C GLU A 34 -5.63 8.76 -5.59
N VAL A 35 -4.40 9.29 -5.62
CA VAL A 35 -3.30 8.84 -4.76
C VAL A 35 -3.04 9.85 -3.66
N ILE A 36 -3.18 9.41 -2.41
CA ILE A 36 -3.04 10.27 -1.22
C ILE A 36 -2.20 9.54 -0.17
N VAL A 37 -1.22 10.22 0.38
CA VAL A 37 -0.41 9.71 1.50
C VAL A 37 -1.08 10.08 2.82
N ALA A 38 -1.40 9.08 3.64
CA ALA A 38 -1.90 9.22 5.00
C ALA A 38 -0.76 9.00 6.00
N THR A 39 -0.46 9.98 6.83
CA THR A 39 0.64 9.90 7.80
C THR A 39 0.42 10.80 9.01
N GLU A 40 0.95 10.40 10.17
CA GLU A 40 1.03 11.24 11.37
C GLU A 40 2.23 12.19 11.37
N ASP A 41 3.16 11.99 10.44
CA ASP A 41 4.43 12.70 10.37
C ASP A 41 4.32 13.94 9.46
N LYS A 42 4.50 15.12 10.04
CA LYS A 42 4.47 16.40 9.33
C LYS A 42 5.58 16.53 8.29
N GLU A 43 6.74 15.90 8.53
CA GLU A 43 7.87 15.94 7.60
C GLU A 43 7.57 15.13 6.34
N ILE A 44 6.89 13.97 6.49
CA ILE A 44 6.41 13.19 5.36
C ILE A 44 5.38 13.99 4.55
N VAL A 45 4.42 14.64 5.22
CA VAL A 45 3.44 15.51 4.54
C VAL A 45 4.15 16.59 3.72
N ALA A 46 5.13 17.27 4.32
CA ALA A 46 5.90 18.33 3.65
C ALA A 46 6.69 17.78 2.44
N ALA A 47 7.38 16.64 2.61
CA ALA A 47 8.14 16.01 1.56
C ALA A 47 7.27 15.60 0.36
N VAL A 48 6.12 14.98 0.62
CA VAL A 48 5.17 14.55 -0.42
C VAL A 48 4.62 15.76 -1.18
N LYS A 49 4.17 16.80 -0.48
CA LYS A 49 3.63 18.02 -1.10
C LYS A 49 4.69 18.75 -1.93
N LYS A 50 5.94 18.86 -1.42
CA LYS A 50 7.07 19.45 -2.15
C LYS A 50 7.35 18.75 -3.48
N ASN A 51 7.07 17.43 -3.55
CA ASN A 51 7.26 16.63 -4.76
C ASN A 51 5.98 16.41 -5.57
N GLY A 52 4.96 17.28 -5.41
CA GLY A 52 3.73 17.27 -6.22
C GLY A 52 2.76 16.14 -5.89
N GLY A 53 2.91 15.50 -4.74
CA GLY A 53 1.96 14.53 -4.20
C GLY A 53 0.89 15.17 -3.33
N LYS A 54 -0.20 14.43 -3.07
CA LYS A 54 -1.20 14.78 -2.08
C LYS A 54 -0.91 14.03 -0.78
N ALA A 55 -1.02 14.72 0.35
CA ALA A 55 -0.85 14.11 1.66
C ALA A 55 -1.79 14.73 2.69
N ILE A 56 -2.26 13.89 3.60
CA ILE A 56 -3.13 14.26 4.71
C ILE A 56 -2.49 13.84 6.04
N LEU A 57 -2.56 14.73 7.02
CA LEU A 57 -2.10 14.45 8.37
C LEU A 57 -3.20 13.71 9.14
N THR A 58 -2.85 12.56 9.70
CA THR A 58 -3.72 11.75 10.55
C THR A 58 -3.25 11.79 12.01
N GLY A 59 -4.08 11.27 12.89
CA GLY A 59 -3.67 10.94 14.24
C GLY A 59 -2.70 9.75 14.29
N ASN A 60 -2.34 9.37 15.51
CA ASN A 60 -1.58 8.14 15.76
C ASN A 60 -2.54 6.93 15.73
N HIS A 61 -2.18 5.90 14.97
CA HIS A 61 -2.97 4.68 14.81
C HIS A 61 -2.11 3.44 14.99
N ASN A 62 -2.70 2.40 15.57
CA ASN A 62 -2.02 1.12 15.76
C ASN A 62 -1.84 0.35 14.45
N THR A 63 -2.74 0.58 13.46
CA THR A 63 -2.70 -0.11 12.15
C THR A 63 -2.71 0.88 11.00
N GLY A 64 -2.18 0.45 9.85
CA GLY A 64 -2.28 1.22 8.60
C GLY A 64 -3.72 1.35 8.12
N THR A 65 -4.56 0.35 8.36
CA THR A 65 -5.98 0.36 7.98
C THR A 65 -6.75 1.46 8.71
N ASP A 66 -6.57 1.60 10.03
CA ASP A 66 -7.23 2.64 10.82
C ASP A 66 -6.78 4.04 10.35
N ARG A 67 -5.50 4.20 10.01
CA ARG A 67 -4.95 5.44 9.45
C ARG A 67 -5.60 5.82 8.13
N ILE A 68 -5.74 4.85 7.23
CA ILE A 68 -6.38 5.04 5.93
C ILE A 68 -7.85 5.38 6.10
N PHE A 69 -8.53 4.73 7.03
CA PHE A 69 -9.93 5.01 7.33
C PHE A 69 -10.12 6.46 7.82
N GLU A 70 -9.29 6.94 8.76
CA GLU A 70 -9.32 8.35 9.18
C GLU A 70 -9.08 9.30 8.00
N ALA A 71 -8.06 9.00 7.17
CA ALA A 71 -7.75 9.81 6.00
C ALA A 71 -8.94 9.87 5.03
N PHE A 72 -9.57 8.73 4.76
CA PHE A 72 -10.75 8.64 3.90
C PHE A 72 -11.91 9.49 4.43
N GLN A 73 -12.19 9.40 5.73
CA GLN A 73 -13.23 10.24 6.36
C GLN A 73 -12.94 11.73 6.25
N LYS A 74 -11.69 12.14 6.48
CA LYS A 74 -11.27 13.55 6.38
C LYS A 74 -11.40 14.13 4.97
N LEU A 75 -11.17 13.29 3.95
CA LEU A 75 -11.21 13.71 2.55
C LEU A 75 -12.63 13.92 2.04
N LYS A 76 -13.64 13.34 2.70
CA LYS A 76 -15.05 13.41 2.30
C LYS A 76 -15.27 13.07 0.82
N ILE A 77 -14.45 12.18 0.26
CA ILE A 77 -14.59 11.71 -1.12
C ILE A 77 -15.86 10.86 -1.21
N LYS A 78 -16.65 11.09 -2.25
CA LYS A 78 -17.84 10.31 -2.58
C LYS A 78 -17.56 9.43 -3.79
N ASP A 79 -18.43 8.45 -4.00
CA ASP A 79 -18.42 7.59 -5.18
C ASP A 79 -17.07 6.83 -5.34
N VAL A 80 -16.64 6.20 -4.26
CA VAL A 80 -15.43 5.35 -4.21
C VAL A 80 -15.85 3.90 -4.12
N ASP A 81 -15.49 3.10 -5.10
CA ASP A 81 -15.76 1.66 -5.11
C ASP A 81 -14.81 0.90 -4.19
N TYR A 82 -13.52 1.23 -4.24
CA TYR A 82 -12.47 0.58 -3.46
C TYR A 82 -11.47 1.56 -2.88
N VAL A 83 -10.95 1.24 -1.70
CA VAL A 83 -9.80 1.91 -1.08
C VAL A 83 -8.62 0.94 -1.11
N LEU A 84 -7.56 1.31 -1.83
CA LEU A 84 -6.37 0.50 -1.95
C LEU A 84 -5.30 0.95 -0.95
N ASN A 85 -4.88 0.03 -0.09
CA ASN A 85 -3.79 0.26 0.86
C ASN A 85 -2.45 -0.13 0.24
N LEU A 86 -1.61 0.85 -0.04
CA LEU A 86 -0.25 0.65 -0.52
C LEU A 86 0.75 1.08 0.55
N GLN A 87 1.68 0.19 0.92
CA GLN A 87 2.68 0.49 1.93
C GLN A 87 3.68 1.54 1.43
N GLY A 88 3.94 2.56 2.26
CA GLY A 88 4.78 3.71 1.89
C GLY A 88 6.28 3.41 1.79
N ASP A 89 6.70 2.18 2.02
CA ASP A 89 8.09 1.71 1.97
C ASP A 89 8.36 0.64 0.91
N GLU A 90 7.45 0.49 -0.06
CA GLU A 90 7.56 -0.44 -1.19
C GLU A 90 7.80 0.26 -2.55
N PRO A 91 8.98 0.90 -2.74
CA PRO A 91 9.25 1.67 -3.97
C PRO A 91 9.40 0.80 -5.22
N MET A 92 9.54 -0.52 -5.06
CA MET A 92 9.75 -1.48 -6.15
C MET A 92 8.47 -2.16 -6.62
N ILE A 93 7.30 -1.79 -6.07
CA ILE A 93 6.04 -2.39 -6.51
C ILE A 93 5.81 -2.14 -8.00
N ASP A 94 5.34 -3.18 -8.70
CA ASP A 94 4.99 -3.04 -10.12
C ASP A 94 3.56 -2.45 -10.22
N PRO A 95 3.37 -1.32 -10.90
CA PRO A 95 2.04 -0.76 -11.15
C PRO A 95 1.07 -1.75 -11.79
N LYS A 96 1.57 -2.71 -12.59
CA LYS A 96 0.74 -3.73 -13.22
C LYS A 96 0.09 -4.66 -12.20
N ASP A 97 0.77 -4.97 -11.09
CA ASP A 97 0.21 -5.82 -10.04
C ASP A 97 -0.95 -5.11 -9.34
N ILE A 98 -0.83 -3.79 -9.12
CA ILE A 98 -1.90 -2.96 -8.56
C ILE A 98 -3.11 -2.93 -9.51
N ILE A 99 -2.88 -2.71 -10.80
CA ILE A 99 -3.93 -2.69 -11.83
C ILE A 99 -4.62 -4.06 -11.91
N ASN A 100 -3.85 -5.14 -11.89
CA ASN A 100 -4.39 -6.51 -11.91
C ASN A 100 -5.26 -6.80 -10.69
N LEU A 101 -4.82 -6.42 -9.49
CA LEU A 101 -5.61 -6.55 -8.27
C LEU A 101 -6.95 -5.82 -8.42
N ASN A 102 -6.91 -4.55 -8.81
CA ASN A 102 -8.12 -3.74 -9.01
C ASN A 102 -9.10 -4.39 -10.00
N ASN A 103 -8.59 -4.84 -11.16
CA ASN A 103 -9.42 -5.47 -12.19
C ASN A 103 -10.04 -6.79 -11.71
N LEU A 104 -9.28 -7.59 -10.96
CA LEU A 104 -9.79 -8.85 -10.40
C LEU A 104 -10.83 -8.59 -9.30
N MET A 105 -10.66 -7.56 -8.48
CA MET A 105 -11.64 -7.15 -7.48
C MET A 105 -12.97 -6.77 -8.12
N ILE A 106 -12.93 -5.92 -9.14
CA ILE A 106 -14.13 -5.49 -9.89
C ILE A 106 -14.79 -6.69 -10.56
N LYS A 107 -14.00 -7.49 -11.31
CA LYS A 107 -14.53 -8.66 -12.06
C LYS A 107 -15.22 -9.67 -11.17
N ASN A 108 -14.72 -9.91 -9.96
CA ASN A 108 -15.24 -10.91 -9.04
C ASN A 108 -16.23 -10.31 -8.00
N ASN A 109 -16.50 -9.01 -8.07
CA ASN A 109 -17.32 -8.29 -7.09
C ASN A 109 -16.89 -8.62 -5.65
N SER A 110 -15.57 -8.57 -5.41
CA SER A 110 -14.98 -8.96 -4.12
C SER A 110 -14.90 -7.79 -3.16
N GLU A 111 -15.19 -8.03 -1.89
CA GLU A 111 -15.15 -6.99 -0.85
C GLU A 111 -13.73 -6.69 -0.38
N ILE A 112 -12.89 -7.71 -0.28
CA ILE A 112 -11.50 -7.61 0.18
C ILE A 112 -10.60 -8.42 -0.74
N GLY A 113 -9.44 -7.85 -1.09
CA GLY A 113 -8.42 -8.54 -1.86
C GLY A 113 -7.01 -8.11 -1.46
N THR A 114 -6.05 -8.98 -1.68
CA THR A 114 -4.63 -8.69 -1.44
C THR A 114 -3.76 -9.36 -2.48
N LEU A 115 -2.56 -8.82 -2.66
CA LEU A 115 -1.50 -9.46 -3.44
C LEU A 115 -0.72 -10.43 -2.55
N ALA A 116 -0.37 -11.58 -3.11
CA ALA A 116 0.48 -12.55 -2.45
C ALA A 116 1.50 -13.14 -3.42
N SER A 117 2.63 -13.59 -2.92
CA SER A 117 3.66 -14.32 -3.68
C SER A 117 3.94 -15.68 -3.06
N VAL A 118 4.38 -16.62 -3.89
CA VAL A 118 4.75 -17.96 -3.41
C VAL A 118 6.00 -17.89 -2.56
N ILE A 119 5.95 -18.47 -1.36
CA ILE A 119 7.11 -18.66 -0.50
C ILE A 119 7.90 -19.86 -1.06
N LYS A 120 9.15 -19.63 -1.46
CA LYS A 120 10.02 -20.66 -2.04
C LYS A 120 11.01 -21.24 -1.05
N GLU A 121 11.27 -20.55 0.06
CA GLU A 121 12.30 -20.93 1.03
C GLU A 121 11.68 -21.27 2.39
N ASN A 122 12.10 -22.38 2.98
CA ASN A 122 11.65 -22.79 4.31
C ASN A 122 12.02 -21.80 5.41
N THR A 123 13.12 -21.07 5.25
CA THR A 123 13.52 -19.99 6.17
C THR A 123 12.49 -18.87 6.22
N ILE A 124 11.90 -18.52 5.08
CA ILE A 124 10.83 -17.51 4.98
C ILE A 124 9.52 -18.08 5.54
N LEU A 125 9.23 -19.36 5.26
CA LEU A 125 8.02 -20.02 5.75
C LEU A 125 7.97 -20.04 7.29
N ASN A 126 9.10 -20.30 7.94
CA ASN A 126 9.20 -20.40 9.40
C ASN A 126 9.45 -19.06 10.09
N ASN A 127 9.60 -17.97 9.34
CA ASN A 127 9.84 -16.65 9.91
C ASN A 127 8.53 -16.03 10.42
N GLU A 128 8.38 -15.84 11.72
CA GLU A 128 7.20 -15.27 12.37
C GLU A 128 6.89 -13.83 11.94
N ASN A 129 7.89 -13.08 11.45
CA ASN A 129 7.69 -11.70 10.97
C ASN A 129 7.16 -11.62 9.53
N VAL A 130 7.04 -12.74 8.83
CA VAL A 130 6.49 -12.80 7.48
C VAL A 130 5.02 -13.23 7.56
N VAL A 131 4.12 -12.39 7.09
CA VAL A 131 2.69 -12.70 6.99
C VAL A 131 2.47 -13.77 5.93
N LYS A 132 1.67 -14.80 6.24
CA LYS A 132 1.33 -15.89 5.33
C LYS A 132 -0.15 -15.80 4.95
N VAL A 133 -0.44 -16.07 3.69
CA VAL A 133 -1.80 -16.25 3.21
C VAL A 133 -2.00 -17.73 2.94
N ILE A 134 -3.04 -18.32 3.53
CA ILE A 134 -3.45 -19.69 3.28
C ILE A 134 -4.58 -19.65 2.27
N THR A 135 -4.43 -20.35 1.16
CA THR A 135 -5.43 -20.40 0.10
C THR A 135 -6.01 -21.80 -0.05
N LYS A 136 -7.27 -21.90 -0.43
CA LYS A 136 -7.94 -23.19 -0.67
C LYS A 136 -7.38 -23.92 -1.90
N GLU A 137 -6.96 -23.16 -2.89
CA GLU A 137 -6.41 -23.66 -4.14
C GLU A 137 -5.01 -23.10 -4.35
N LYS A 138 -4.22 -23.76 -5.19
CA LYS A 138 -2.89 -23.29 -5.54
C LYS A 138 -2.98 -21.93 -6.23
N LEU A 139 -2.25 -20.96 -5.68
CA LEU A 139 -2.17 -19.64 -6.28
C LEU A 139 -1.29 -19.70 -7.54
N GLU A 140 -1.86 -19.33 -8.67
CA GLU A 140 -1.15 -19.16 -9.94
C GLU A 140 -0.94 -17.68 -10.26
N LYS A 141 0.07 -17.39 -11.09
CA LYS A 141 0.38 -16.01 -11.49
C LYS A 141 -0.82 -15.39 -12.22
N ASN A 142 -1.20 -14.18 -11.80
CA ASN A 142 -2.34 -13.44 -12.35
C ASN A 142 -3.71 -14.13 -12.21
N ASN A 143 -3.81 -15.06 -11.27
CA ASN A 143 -5.07 -15.71 -10.97
C ASN A 143 -5.63 -15.25 -9.62
N PHE A 144 -6.93 -15.45 -9.45
CA PHE A 144 -7.68 -15.13 -8.23
C PHE A 144 -8.06 -16.43 -7.53
N THR A 145 -7.82 -16.51 -6.23
CA THR A 145 -8.31 -17.61 -5.38
C THR A 145 -8.80 -17.05 -4.05
N LYS A 146 -9.70 -17.77 -3.41
CA LYS A 146 -10.19 -17.41 -2.07
C LYS A 146 -9.18 -17.86 -1.02
N ALA A 147 -8.94 -16.99 -0.04
CA ALA A 147 -8.18 -17.31 1.16
C ALA A 147 -9.08 -17.96 2.22
#